data_2abf4b4b1dbcb0178eed6de43fd520e9
#
_entry.id   2abf4b4b1dbcb0178eed6de43fd520e9
#
_cell.length_a   1.000
_cell.length_b   1.000
_cell.length_c   1.000
_cell.angle_alpha   90.00
_cell.angle_beta   90.00
_cell.angle_gamma   90.00
#
_symmetry.space_group_name_H-M   'P 1'
#
loop_
_entity.id
_entity.type
_entity.pdbx_description
1 polymer ?
#
loop_
_entity_poly.entity_id
_entity_poly.type
_entity_poly.pdbx_seq_one_letter_code
_entity_poly.pdbx_strand_id
1 'polypeptide(L)'
;MSSKTEYPYALGPYHFPSTTQNTDAALWFDRGMVWIFGFNHEEAAQCFRRAVDCDQTMAMGWWGIAYASGPFMNMPWSWFDEDELSDALTTCHTAIAEAHALLDVVPVSPLERALIVAAMKRYPTATVSNQASLALSERAYADAMRDAYYTMPDDPDMAMLYIDAQIMLTPWHLWDVRSGQ
;
A
#
# COMPACT_ATOMS: atom_id res chain seq x y z
N MET A 1 -18.81 -6.10 -26.57
CA MET A 1 -18.18 -6.42 -25.26
C MET A 1 -16.86 -5.69 -25.24
N SER A 2 -16.76 -4.56 -24.56
CA SER A 2 -15.45 -3.87 -24.37
C SER A 2 -14.60 -4.78 -23.52
N SER A 3 -13.40 -5.10 -24.01
CA SER A 3 -12.44 -5.94 -23.25
C SER A 3 -12.14 -5.26 -21.93
N LYS A 4 -12.40 -5.94 -20.79
CA LYS A 4 -12.08 -5.44 -19.44
C LYS A 4 -10.59 -5.11 -19.24
N THR A 5 -9.76 -5.49 -20.21
CA THR A 5 -8.30 -5.31 -20.20
C THR A 5 -7.81 -4.13 -21.05
N GLU A 6 -8.68 -3.45 -21.80
CA GLU A 6 -8.26 -2.29 -22.60
C GLU A 6 -7.89 -1.12 -21.69
N TYR A 7 -6.60 -0.76 -21.71
CA TYR A 7 -6.02 0.27 -20.87
C TYR A 7 -5.14 1.18 -21.73
N PRO A 8 -5.29 2.50 -21.64
CA PRO A 8 -4.68 3.41 -22.61
C PRO A 8 -3.17 3.61 -22.42
N TYR A 9 -2.60 3.11 -21.32
CA TYR A 9 -1.19 3.34 -20.97
C TYR A 9 -0.34 2.07 -21.11
N ALA A 10 0.85 2.22 -21.70
CA ALA A 10 1.87 1.17 -21.77
C ALA A 10 2.80 1.28 -20.54
N LEU A 11 2.57 0.47 -19.52
CA LEU A 11 3.27 0.55 -18.23
C LEU A 11 4.50 -0.39 -18.12
N GLY A 12 4.85 -1.07 -19.20
CA GLY A 12 5.97 -2.02 -19.18
C GLY A 12 5.61 -3.39 -18.58
N PRO A 13 6.60 -4.25 -18.36
CA PRO A 13 6.41 -5.65 -18.00
C PRO A 13 6.52 -5.94 -16.49
N TYR A 14 6.41 -4.95 -15.61
CA TYR A 14 6.48 -5.17 -14.17
C TYR A 14 5.40 -6.17 -13.73
N HIS A 15 5.77 -7.08 -12.86
CA HIS A 15 4.89 -8.08 -12.28
C HIS A 15 5.21 -8.29 -10.80
N PHE A 16 4.20 -8.10 -9.95
CA PHE A 16 4.27 -8.42 -8.53
C PHE A 16 3.82 -9.87 -8.30
N PRO A 17 4.55 -10.68 -7.53
CA PRO A 17 4.24 -12.11 -7.34
C PRO A 17 3.05 -12.32 -6.38
N SER A 18 1.84 -11.92 -6.81
CA SER A 18 0.62 -12.12 -6.04
C SER A 18 0.07 -13.55 -6.20
N THR A 19 -0.65 -14.04 -5.17
CA THR A 19 -1.17 -15.42 -5.13
C THR A 19 -2.53 -15.58 -5.82
N THR A 20 -3.14 -14.52 -6.35
CA THR A 20 -4.40 -14.65 -7.11
C THR A 20 -4.23 -15.55 -8.33
N GLN A 21 -5.25 -16.35 -8.64
CA GLN A 21 -5.32 -17.15 -9.87
C GLN A 21 -6.08 -16.42 -11.00
N ASN A 22 -6.61 -15.23 -10.73
CA ASN A 22 -7.29 -14.41 -11.71
C ASN A 22 -6.29 -13.51 -12.43
N THR A 23 -6.03 -13.81 -13.70
CA THR A 23 -5.03 -13.08 -14.52
C THR A 23 -5.39 -11.63 -14.75
N ASP A 24 -6.68 -11.28 -14.82
CA ASP A 24 -7.12 -9.89 -14.97
C ASP A 24 -6.90 -9.11 -13.66
N ALA A 25 -7.16 -9.75 -12.50
CA ALA A 25 -6.88 -9.15 -11.19
C ALA A 25 -5.38 -8.90 -11.01
N ALA A 26 -4.54 -9.89 -11.32
CA ALA A 26 -3.08 -9.74 -11.28
C ALA A 26 -2.60 -8.59 -12.18
N LEU A 27 -3.10 -8.52 -13.42
CA LEU A 27 -2.75 -7.44 -14.35
C LEU A 27 -3.15 -6.05 -13.84
N TRP A 28 -4.34 -5.92 -13.24
CA TRP A 28 -4.77 -4.66 -12.66
C TRP A 28 -3.95 -4.29 -11.43
N PHE A 29 -3.56 -5.27 -10.62
CA PHE A 29 -2.68 -5.06 -9.49
C PHE A 29 -1.29 -4.57 -9.93
N ASP A 30 -0.66 -5.21 -10.92
CA ASP A 30 0.62 -4.80 -11.50
C ASP A 30 0.59 -3.34 -11.98
N ARG A 31 -0.49 -2.94 -12.68
CA ARG A 31 -0.71 -1.56 -13.11
C ARG A 31 -0.77 -0.60 -11.91
N GLY A 32 -1.50 -0.98 -10.85
CA GLY A 32 -1.56 -0.21 -9.63
C GLY A 32 -0.18 0.01 -9.00
N MET A 33 0.65 -1.04 -8.92
CA MET A 33 2.01 -0.94 -8.39
C MET A 33 2.89 -0.02 -9.23
N VAL A 34 2.80 -0.09 -10.56
CA VAL A 34 3.56 0.84 -11.44
C VAL A 34 3.15 2.29 -11.20
N TRP A 35 1.86 2.56 -11.01
CA TRP A 35 1.39 3.91 -10.71
C TRP A 35 1.80 4.39 -9.31
N ILE A 36 1.87 3.50 -8.30
CA ILE A 36 2.45 3.81 -6.99
C ILE A 36 3.89 4.32 -7.15
N PHE A 37 4.74 3.56 -7.85
CA PHE A 37 6.13 3.96 -8.09
C PHE A 37 6.24 5.20 -9.00
N GLY A 38 5.23 5.47 -9.83
CA GLY A 38 5.08 6.69 -10.61
C GLY A 38 4.47 7.87 -9.84
N PHE A 39 4.18 7.73 -8.55
CA PHE A 39 3.55 8.74 -7.68
C PHE A 39 2.15 9.18 -8.13
N ASN A 40 1.45 8.39 -8.94
CA ASN A 40 0.05 8.63 -9.30
C ASN A 40 -0.88 7.72 -8.48
N HIS A 41 -1.05 8.05 -7.20
CA HIS A 41 -1.80 7.26 -6.24
C HIS A 41 -3.30 7.18 -6.55
N GLU A 42 -3.86 8.22 -7.18
CA GLU A 42 -5.27 8.21 -7.61
C GLU A 42 -5.53 7.13 -8.66
N GLU A 43 -4.72 7.06 -9.71
CA GLU A 43 -4.84 6.04 -10.75
C GLU A 43 -4.48 4.64 -10.19
N ALA A 44 -3.50 4.56 -9.29
CA ALA A 44 -3.16 3.33 -8.59
C ALA A 44 -4.37 2.77 -7.82
N ALA A 45 -5.05 3.61 -7.04
CA ALA A 45 -6.24 3.22 -6.29
C ALA A 45 -7.37 2.72 -7.21
N GLN A 46 -7.56 3.33 -8.38
CA GLN A 46 -8.50 2.85 -9.39
C GLN A 46 -8.11 1.47 -9.93
N CYS A 47 -6.82 1.25 -10.22
CA CYS A 47 -6.32 -0.04 -10.68
C CYS A 47 -6.53 -1.13 -9.62
N PHE A 48 -6.23 -0.86 -8.35
CA PHE A 48 -6.45 -1.81 -7.26
C PHE A 48 -7.94 -2.12 -7.03
N ARG A 49 -8.84 -1.13 -7.13
CA ARG A 49 -10.29 -1.38 -7.10
C ARG A 49 -10.73 -2.32 -8.23
N ARG A 50 -10.20 -2.12 -9.45
CA ARG A 50 -10.47 -3.03 -10.58
C ARG A 50 -9.90 -4.43 -10.36
N ALA A 51 -8.75 -4.56 -9.68
CA ALA A 51 -8.23 -5.87 -9.29
C ALA A 51 -9.21 -6.59 -8.35
N VAL A 52 -9.73 -5.90 -7.33
CA VAL A 52 -10.75 -6.43 -6.42
C VAL A 52 -12.07 -6.72 -7.13
N ASP A 53 -12.51 -5.90 -8.09
CA ASP A 53 -13.70 -6.17 -8.91
C ASP A 53 -13.56 -7.46 -9.74
N CYS A 54 -12.33 -7.80 -10.17
CA CYS A 54 -12.03 -9.04 -10.87
C CYS A 54 -11.93 -10.24 -9.93
N ASP A 55 -11.39 -10.04 -8.72
CA ASP A 55 -11.20 -11.08 -7.71
C ASP A 55 -11.30 -10.49 -6.30
N GLN A 56 -12.47 -10.56 -5.69
CA GLN A 56 -12.72 -10.06 -4.31
C GLN A 56 -11.95 -10.85 -3.25
N THR A 57 -11.40 -12.02 -3.59
CA THR A 57 -10.58 -12.83 -2.70
C THR A 57 -9.09 -12.54 -2.81
N MET A 58 -8.69 -11.62 -3.69
CA MET A 58 -7.31 -11.15 -3.81
C MET A 58 -6.96 -10.21 -2.64
N ALA A 59 -6.35 -10.76 -1.58
CA ALA A 59 -5.97 -9.99 -0.39
C ALA A 59 -5.07 -8.78 -0.72
N MET A 60 -4.14 -8.94 -1.69
CA MET A 60 -3.27 -7.85 -2.14
C MET A 60 -4.02 -6.74 -2.88
N GLY A 61 -5.13 -7.02 -3.54
CA GLY A 61 -5.97 -5.98 -4.14
C GLY A 61 -6.51 -5.01 -3.08
N TRP A 62 -7.00 -5.55 -1.98
CA TRP A 62 -7.45 -4.78 -0.82
C TRP A 62 -6.30 -4.04 -0.13
N TRP A 63 -5.14 -4.69 0.05
CA TRP A 63 -3.93 -4.02 0.54
C TRP A 63 -3.54 -2.85 -0.36
N GLY A 64 -3.59 -3.03 -1.68
CA GLY A 64 -3.27 -1.98 -2.65
C GLY A 64 -4.18 -0.76 -2.55
N ILE A 65 -5.50 -0.96 -2.34
CA ILE A 65 -6.45 0.13 -2.09
C ILE A 65 -6.03 0.91 -0.84
N ALA A 66 -5.73 0.22 0.28
CA ALA A 66 -5.29 0.88 1.51
C ALA A 66 -3.98 1.64 1.31
N TYR A 67 -3.02 1.04 0.60
CA TYR A 67 -1.71 1.63 0.34
C TYR A 67 -1.80 2.89 -0.51
N ALA A 68 -2.59 2.86 -1.59
CA ALA A 68 -2.76 3.99 -2.51
C ALA A 68 -3.63 5.12 -1.96
N SER A 69 -4.52 4.83 -1.01
CA SER A 69 -5.41 5.84 -0.41
C SER A 69 -4.81 6.53 0.81
N GLY A 70 -3.70 6.01 1.34
CA GLY A 70 -2.97 6.58 2.48
C GLY A 70 -1.94 7.64 2.08
N PRO A 71 -1.13 8.08 3.05
CA PRO A 71 -0.09 9.08 2.82
C PRO A 71 1.07 8.49 2.04
N PHE A 72 1.76 9.35 1.31
CA PHE A 72 3.01 9.06 0.63
C PHE A 72 3.95 10.26 0.72
N MET A 73 5.20 10.12 0.27
CA MET A 73 6.25 11.12 0.48
C MET A 73 5.84 12.53 0.01
N ASN A 74 5.11 12.63 -1.11
CA ASN A 74 4.66 13.91 -1.67
C ASN A 74 3.32 14.39 -1.09
N MET A 75 2.64 13.60 -0.27
CA MET A 75 1.38 13.92 0.38
C MET A 75 1.32 13.27 1.77
N PRO A 76 2.11 13.78 2.75
CA PRO A 76 2.07 13.27 4.12
C PRO A 76 0.74 13.64 4.79
N TRP A 77 0.35 12.92 5.86
CA TRP A 77 -0.89 13.17 6.60
C TRP A 77 -1.12 14.63 6.98
N SER A 78 -0.06 15.38 7.23
CA SER A 78 -0.15 16.79 7.62
C SER A 78 -0.65 17.72 6.51
N TRP A 79 -0.77 17.23 5.28
CA TRP A 79 -1.25 18.01 4.13
C TRP A 79 -2.70 17.70 3.76
N PHE A 80 -3.28 16.64 4.36
CA PHE A 80 -4.71 16.34 4.20
C PHE A 80 -5.55 17.35 4.96
N ASP A 81 -6.63 17.83 4.37
CA ASP A 81 -7.65 18.52 5.14
C ASP A 81 -8.48 17.54 6.00
N GLU A 82 -9.44 18.08 6.81
CA GLU A 82 -10.19 17.23 7.74
C GLU A 82 -11.07 16.19 7.03
N ASP A 83 -11.70 16.57 5.93
CA ASP A 83 -12.58 15.69 5.17
C ASP A 83 -11.76 14.63 4.41
N GLU A 84 -10.70 15.06 3.73
CA GLU A 84 -9.75 14.16 3.05
C GLU A 84 -9.13 13.15 4.02
N LEU A 85 -8.71 13.61 5.21
CA LEU A 85 -8.13 12.74 6.23
C LEU A 85 -9.15 11.69 6.71
N SER A 86 -10.37 12.11 6.99
CA SER A 86 -11.45 11.22 7.45
C SER A 86 -11.78 10.15 6.40
N ASP A 87 -11.91 10.55 5.15
CA ASP A 87 -12.22 9.65 4.02
C ASP A 87 -11.06 8.68 3.75
N ALA A 88 -9.82 9.18 3.76
CA ALA A 88 -8.64 8.36 3.57
C ALA A 88 -8.48 7.31 4.68
N LEU A 89 -8.62 7.71 5.96
CA LEU A 89 -8.53 6.78 7.09
C LEU A 89 -9.62 5.72 7.05
N THR A 90 -10.85 6.11 6.75
CA THR A 90 -11.97 5.17 6.61
C THR A 90 -11.70 4.17 5.49
N THR A 91 -11.23 4.65 4.34
CA THR A 91 -10.91 3.80 3.19
C THR A 91 -9.76 2.85 3.51
N CYS A 92 -8.65 3.37 4.05
CA CYS A 92 -7.47 2.57 4.38
C CYS A 92 -7.78 1.50 5.43
N HIS A 93 -8.45 1.88 6.53
CA HIS A 93 -8.81 0.95 7.59
C HIS A 93 -9.75 -0.16 7.10
N THR A 94 -10.79 0.20 6.35
CA THR A 94 -11.74 -0.77 5.80
C THR A 94 -11.03 -1.72 4.84
N ALA A 95 -10.26 -1.21 3.89
CA ALA A 95 -9.58 -2.03 2.90
C ALA A 95 -8.54 -2.97 3.55
N ILE A 96 -7.75 -2.49 4.52
CA ILE A 96 -6.76 -3.36 5.17
C ILE A 96 -7.42 -4.40 6.08
N ALA A 97 -8.58 -4.11 6.68
CA ALA A 97 -9.35 -5.08 7.43
C ALA A 97 -9.88 -6.21 6.53
N GLU A 98 -10.37 -5.89 5.33
CA GLU A 98 -10.76 -6.88 4.31
C GLU A 98 -9.56 -7.75 3.89
N ALA A 99 -8.41 -7.12 3.58
CA ALA A 99 -7.19 -7.87 3.27
C ALA A 99 -6.79 -8.82 4.39
N HIS A 100 -6.83 -8.36 5.64
CA HIS A 100 -6.47 -9.15 6.81
C HIS A 100 -7.44 -10.32 7.04
N ALA A 101 -8.75 -10.11 6.84
CA ALA A 101 -9.76 -11.16 6.98
C ALA A 101 -9.54 -12.32 5.98
N LEU A 102 -8.91 -12.06 4.84
CA LEU A 102 -8.61 -13.07 3.83
C LEU A 102 -7.36 -13.92 4.17
N LEU A 103 -6.50 -13.50 5.09
CA LEU A 103 -5.22 -14.17 5.37
C LEU A 103 -5.34 -15.65 5.77
N ASP A 104 -6.45 -16.03 6.39
CA ASP A 104 -6.70 -17.41 6.83
C ASP A 104 -7.81 -18.10 6.00
N VAL A 105 -8.28 -17.43 4.95
CA VAL A 105 -9.36 -17.92 4.07
C VAL A 105 -8.82 -18.37 2.72
N VAL A 106 -7.81 -17.68 2.20
CA VAL A 106 -7.20 -17.97 0.89
C VAL A 106 -5.70 -18.18 1.03
N PRO A 107 -5.06 -18.88 0.08
CA PRO A 107 -3.59 -18.94 0.02
C PRO A 107 -3.01 -17.54 -0.13
N VAL A 108 -2.03 -17.21 0.70
CA VAL A 108 -1.20 -15.98 0.61
C VAL A 108 0.27 -16.33 0.79
N SER A 109 1.14 -15.66 0.07
CA SER A 109 2.59 -15.83 0.22
C SER A 109 3.09 -15.21 1.55
N PRO A 110 4.30 -15.57 2.02
CA PRO A 110 4.91 -14.91 3.16
C PRO A 110 5.06 -13.39 2.98
N LEU A 111 5.38 -12.94 1.76
CA LEU A 111 5.48 -11.53 1.41
C LEU A 111 4.13 -10.83 1.58
N GLU A 112 3.08 -11.35 0.97
CA GLU A 112 1.73 -10.77 1.07
C GLU A 112 1.26 -10.68 2.51
N ARG A 113 1.42 -11.76 3.28
CA ARG A 113 1.07 -11.78 4.71
C ARG A 113 1.82 -10.71 5.49
N ALA A 114 3.13 -10.57 5.28
CA ALA A 114 3.94 -9.59 5.98
C ALA A 114 3.51 -8.15 5.67
N LEU A 115 3.25 -7.84 4.40
CA LEU A 115 2.78 -6.52 3.95
C LEU A 115 1.41 -6.16 4.55
N ILE A 116 0.47 -7.12 4.57
CA ILE A 116 -0.88 -6.91 5.12
C ILE A 116 -0.81 -6.69 6.63
N VAL A 117 -0.06 -7.55 7.36
CA VAL A 117 0.09 -7.44 8.81
C VAL A 117 0.79 -6.13 9.21
N ALA A 118 1.78 -5.70 8.44
CA ALA A 118 2.43 -4.40 8.67
C ALA A 118 1.44 -3.24 8.44
N ALA A 119 0.66 -3.27 7.36
CA ALA A 119 -0.31 -2.22 7.05
C ALA A 119 -1.45 -2.11 8.09
N MET A 120 -1.80 -3.19 8.79
CA MET A 120 -2.70 -3.11 9.96
C MET A 120 -2.16 -2.23 11.09
N LYS A 121 -0.82 -2.10 11.21
CA LYS A 121 -0.20 -1.17 12.18
C LYS A 121 -0.31 0.28 11.74
N ARG A 122 -0.33 0.52 10.42
CA ARG A 122 -0.49 1.85 9.83
C ARG A 122 -1.90 2.39 9.99
N TYR A 123 -2.90 1.52 9.84
CA TYR A 123 -4.33 1.86 9.81
C TYR A 123 -5.14 1.12 10.89
N PRO A 124 -4.79 1.27 12.18
CA PRO A 124 -5.42 0.48 13.25
C PRO A 124 -6.88 0.86 13.52
N THR A 125 -7.29 2.07 13.11
CA THR A 125 -8.64 2.60 13.29
C THR A 125 -9.05 3.45 12.09
N ALA A 126 -10.37 3.53 11.84
CA ALA A 126 -10.95 4.39 10.81
C ALA A 126 -10.94 5.88 11.17
N THR A 127 -10.61 6.21 12.41
CA THR A 127 -10.58 7.59 12.92
C THR A 127 -9.37 7.79 13.80
N VAL A 128 -8.85 9.01 13.83
CA VAL A 128 -7.77 9.40 14.74
C VAL A 128 -8.15 10.62 15.55
N SER A 129 -7.59 10.71 16.74
CA SER A 129 -7.85 11.83 17.65
C SER A 129 -6.95 13.04 17.39
N ASN A 130 -5.76 12.83 16.81
CA ASN A 130 -4.77 13.88 16.56
C ASN A 130 -3.59 13.39 15.71
N GLN A 131 -2.77 14.33 15.25
CA GLN A 131 -1.57 14.05 14.43
C GLN A 131 -0.51 13.19 15.16
N ALA A 132 -0.43 13.23 16.49
CA ALA A 132 0.50 12.40 17.23
C ALA A 132 0.12 10.90 17.12
N SER A 133 -1.16 10.58 17.08
CA SER A 133 -1.64 9.20 16.86
C SER A 133 -1.26 8.68 15.47
N LEU A 134 -1.35 9.53 14.44
CA LEU A 134 -0.89 9.18 13.08
C LEU A 134 0.61 8.91 13.05
N ALA A 135 1.42 9.77 13.67
CA ALA A 135 2.87 9.58 13.74
C ALA A 135 3.26 8.28 14.46
N LEU A 136 2.52 7.88 15.50
CA LEU A 136 2.73 6.59 16.18
C LEU A 136 2.39 5.42 15.27
N SER A 137 1.31 5.50 14.49
CA SER A 137 0.94 4.44 13.54
C SER A 137 1.94 4.33 12.39
N GLU A 138 2.43 5.45 11.84
CA GLU A 138 3.51 5.44 10.84
C GLU A 138 4.79 4.79 11.38
N ARG A 139 5.18 5.10 12.63
CA ARG A 139 6.32 4.46 13.28
C ARG A 139 6.10 2.96 13.46
N ALA A 140 4.94 2.55 13.95
CA ALA A 140 4.62 1.13 14.13
C ALA A 140 4.62 0.35 12.80
N TYR A 141 4.14 0.98 11.72
CA TYR A 141 4.23 0.44 10.37
C TYR A 141 5.67 0.28 9.91
N ALA A 142 6.48 1.33 10.01
CA ALA A 142 7.88 1.32 9.59
C ALA A 142 8.71 0.28 10.36
N ASP A 143 8.45 0.12 11.65
CA ASP A 143 9.09 -0.91 12.47
C ASP A 143 8.65 -2.34 12.03
N ALA A 144 7.38 -2.55 11.73
CA ALA A 144 6.88 -3.83 11.21
C ALA A 144 7.45 -4.16 9.83
N MET A 145 7.58 -3.16 8.95
CA MET A 145 8.20 -3.33 7.62
C MET A 145 9.70 -3.64 7.73
N ARG A 146 10.41 -3.04 8.70
CA ARG A 146 11.81 -3.37 8.98
C ARG A 146 11.93 -4.84 9.42
N ASP A 147 11.09 -5.27 10.35
CA ASP A 147 11.14 -6.63 10.86
C ASP A 147 10.80 -7.65 9.75
N ALA A 148 9.84 -7.33 8.86
CA ALA A 148 9.51 -8.13 7.69
C ALA A 148 10.69 -8.20 6.69
N TYR A 149 11.34 -7.07 6.40
CA TYR A 149 12.52 -7.02 5.52
C TYR A 149 13.65 -7.93 6.03
N TYR A 150 13.93 -7.94 7.33
CA TYR A 150 14.98 -8.83 7.87
C TYR A 150 14.67 -10.32 7.75
N THR A 151 13.42 -10.69 7.50
CA THR A 151 13.05 -12.10 7.20
C THR A 151 13.13 -12.43 5.71
N MET A 152 13.12 -11.43 4.83
CA MET A 152 13.13 -11.55 3.36
C MET A 152 14.08 -10.53 2.72
N PRO A 153 15.37 -10.48 3.09
CA PRO A 153 16.29 -9.41 2.69
C PRO A 153 16.64 -9.42 1.20
N ASP A 154 16.45 -10.54 0.52
CA ASP A 154 16.74 -10.71 -0.90
C ASP A 154 15.52 -10.43 -1.81
N ASP A 155 14.36 -10.13 -1.23
CA ASP A 155 13.15 -9.81 -1.98
C ASP A 155 13.14 -8.33 -2.35
N PRO A 156 13.17 -7.96 -3.66
CA PRO A 156 13.27 -6.57 -4.09
C PRO A 156 12.01 -5.76 -3.81
N ASP A 157 10.82 -6.37 -3.87
CA ASP A 157 9.55 -5.68 -3.58
C ASP A 157 9.45 -5.38 -2.09
N MET A 158 9.85 -6.35 -1.22
CA MET A 158 9.94 -6.10 0.21
C MET A 158 10.94 -4.98 0.53
N ALA A 159 12.13 -5.00 -0.09
CA ALA A 159 13.15 -3.97 0.14
C ALA A 159 12.64 -2.58 -0.25
N MET A 160 11.99 -2.45 -1.42
CA MET A 160 11.44 -1.18 -1.90
C MET A 160 10.36 -0.65 -0.96
N LEU A 161 9.40 -1.49 -0.57
CA LEU A 161 8.30 -1.10 0.31
C LEU A 161 8.77 -0.81 1.74
N TYR A 162 9.83 -1.49 2.21
CA TYR A 162 10.48 -1.15 3.48
C TYR A 162 11.15 0.23 3.41
N ILE A 163 11.89 0.53 2.34
CA ILE A 163 12.54 1.84 2.15
C ILE A 163 11.47 2.94 2.14
N ASP A 164 10.38 2.75 1.39
CA ASP A 164 9.27 3.70 1.37
C ASP A 164 8.71 3.96 2.78
N ALA A 165 8.45 2.91 3.55
CA ALA A 165 7.98 3.04 4.93
C ALA A 165 8.96 3.82 5.83
N GLN A 166 10.27 3.70 5.63
CA GLN A 166 11.28 4.46 6.39
C GLN A 166 11.31 5.94 5.96
N ILE A 167 11.24 6.21 4.67
CA ILE A 167 11.22 7.59 4.13
C ILE A 167 10.01 8.36 4.66
N MET A 168 8.87 7.69 4.84
CA MET A 168 7.63 8.29 5.37
C MET A 168 7.75 8.80 6.80
N LEU A 169 8.75 8.38 7.58
CA LEU A 169 8.98 8.89 8.94
C LEU A 169 9.52 10.31 8.96
N THR A 170 10.19 10.71 7.89
CA THR A 170 10.81 12.02 7.74
C THR A 170 10.61 12.58 6.32
N PRO A 171 9.35 12.72 5.85
CA PRO A 171 9.08 13.16 4.49
C PRO A 171 9.75 14.53 4.25
N TRP A 172 10.47 14.65 3.11
CA TRP A 172 11.26 15.83 2.74
C TRP A 172 12.47 16.16 3.61
N HIS A 173 12.74 15.39 4.69
CA HIS A 173 13.87 15.57 5.59
C HIS A 173 14.73 14.30 5.64
N LEU A 174 15.19 13.83 4.47
CA LEU A 174 15.91 12.55 4.35
C LEU A 174 17.33 12.61 4.91
N TRP A 175 17.89 13.81 5.04
CA TRP A 175 19.20 14.06 5.65
C TRP A 175 19.25 15.46 6.27
N ASP A 176 20.12 15.63 7.23
CA ASP A 176 20.44 16.95 7.79
C ASP A 176 21.38 17.71 6.82
N VAL A 177 20.90 18.82 6.28
CA VAL A 177 21.63 19.65 5.30
C VAL A 177 22.92 20.26 5.90
N ARG A 178 23.00 20.39 7.24
CA ARG A 178 24.15 20.99 7.91
C ARG A 178 25.26 19.99 8.21
N SER A 179 24.88 18.78 8.64
CA SER A 179 25.83 17.71 8.97
C SER A 179 26.10 16.76 7.79
N GLY A 180 25.20 16.72 6.79
CA GLY A 180 25.26 15.78 5.68
C GLY A 180 24.92 14.35 6.06
N GLN A 181 24.28 14.15 7.22
CA GLN A 181 23.85 12.84 7.73
C GLN A 181 22.36 12.64 7.58
#